data_41f17421bc51ab66ff67bd58a9dbe930
#
_entry.id   41f17421bc51ab66ff67bd58a9dbe930
#
_cell.length_a   1.000
_cell.length_b   1.000
_cell.length_c   1.000
_cell.angle_alpha   90.00
_cell.angle_beta   90.00
_cell.angle_gamma   90.00
#
_symmetry.space_group_name_H-M   'P 1'
#
loop_
_entity.id
_entity.type
_entity.pdbx_description
1 polymer ?
#
loop_
_entity_poly.entity_id
_entity_poly.type
_entity_poly.pdbx_seq_one_letter_code
_entity_poly.pdbx_strand_id
1 'polypeptide(L)'
;MQHSGSLGENCPLTLKHASFEDEITSSSTKSSSSCSSSTFTEVLRIPRLIWDFTESNFATFVVPNTAFGLLGGLTGAPLTSGHAATLSIVQRFPLVVAFNWYSVLIFDLANQRGPESVAEDLANKPWRPIPAGKVTPEQTRKAMLVAIPAVLALNYVLDVWKEGVFILILTWLYNDLRGGDELVRDAIIAVAYFLFNTASLKIAISGGAAAEAAAGAADDVRVPITITHDGYVWAGIISAAILTTMQVQDLKDQAGDRGRGRATVPLYFGDRVSRTSLAVLLPFWSCVCVYVWHIRSSWAVLLPTLSGAMVVAAVLRTRTPETDARAWKLWCLWTVCLYSLPLVGDGFVSLASQHVE
;
A
#
# COMPACT_ATOMS: atom_id res chain seq x y z
N MET A 1 -4.39 57.77 -45.19
CA MET A 1 -4.11 58.51 -43.96
C MET A 1 -3.63 57.50 -42.98
N GLN A 2 -2.35 57.18 -42.92
CA GLN A 2 -1.22 57.80 -42.20
C GLN A 2 -1.53 58.13 -40.76
N HIS A 3 -0.95 57.29 -39.87
CA HIS A 3 0.07 57.56 -38.83
C HIS A 3 0.27 56.25 -38.03
N SER A 4 1.36 55.57 -38.01
CA SER A 4 2.78 55.76 -37.62
C SER A 4 2.98 56.06 -36.14
N GLY A 5 3.76 55.19 -35.52
CA GLY A 5 4.50 55.40 -34.27
C GLY A 5 4.29 54.26 -33.24
N SER A 6 5.25 53.70 -32.62
CA SER A 6 6.73 53.57 -32.66
C SER A 6 7.12 52.54 -31.61
N LEU A 7 8.01 51.68 -31.97
CA LEU A 7 9.13 51.07 -31.26
C LEU A 7 9.42 51.51 -29.81
N GLY A 8 9.73 50.50 -28.99
CA GLY A 8 10.43 50.61 -27.70
C GLY A 8 10.58 49.21 -27.14
N GLU A 9 11.56 48.59 -27.38
CA GLU A 9 12.96 48.44 -26.88
C GLU A 9 13.13 47.29 -25.89
N ASN A 10 13.96 46.39 -26.33
CA ASN A 10 14.61 45.26 -25.67
C ASN A 10 15.19 45.58 -24.28
N CYS A 11 15.03 44.60 -23.36
CA CYS A 11 15.92 44.48 -22.22
C CYS A 11 16.52 43.06 -22.21
N PRO A 12 17.81 42.88 -22.43
CA PRO A 12 18.45 41.57 -22.29
C PRO A 12 18.87 41.33 -20.84
N LEU A 13 18.43 40.21 -20.29
CA LEU A 13 18.94 39.69 -19.03
C LEU A 13 20.37 39.17 -19.25
N THR A 14 21.31 39.94 -18.80
CA THR A 14 22.73 39.57 -18.68
C THR A 14 22.93 38.60 -17.53
N LEU A 15 23.31 37.36 -17.84
CA LEU A 15 23.89 36.39 -16.93
C LEU A 15 25.27 36.93 -16.46
N LYS A 16 25.37 37.26 -15.19
CA LYS A 16 26.68 37.45 -14.52
C LYS A 16 27.22 36.09 -14.11
N HIS A 17 28.23 35.61 -14.83
CA HIS A 17 29.21 34.66 -14.37
C HIS A 17 30.00 35.30 -13.23
N ALA A 18 29.87 34.75 -12.02
CA ALA A 18 30.81 35.01 -10.93
C ALA A 18 31.79 33.83 -10.88
N SER A 19 32.99 34.09 -11.29
CA SER A 19 34.18 33.26 -11.06
C SER A 19 34.50 33.26 -9.56
N PHE A 20 34.62 32.06 -9.00
CA PHE A 20 35.08 31.84 -7.63
C PHE A 20 36.37 31.03 -7.72
N GLU A 21 37.48 31.73 -7.89
CA GLU A 21 38.83 31.22 -7.56
C GLU A 21 39.44 32.19 -6.53
N ASP A 22 40.29 31.60 -5.67
CA ASP A 22 41.10 32.21 -4.62
C ASP A 22 40.45 32.46 -3.25
N GLU A 23 40.59 31.45 -2.37
CA GLU A 23 41.19 31.63 -1.04
C GLU A 23 41.56 30.27 -0.44
N ILE A 24 42.77 29.78 -0.80
CA ILE A 24 43.50 28.78 0.00
C ILE A 24 44.60 29.55 0.73
N THR A 25 44.48 29.73 2.03
CA THR A 25 45.59 29.62 2.98
C THR A 25 45.15 29.83 4.42
N SER A 26 45.67 28.91 5.26
CA SER A 26 45.87 29.00 6.70
C SER A 26 44.68 28.92 7.65
N SER A 27 44.46 27.73 8.24
CA SER A 27 44.91 27.53 9.64
C SER A 27 44.72 26.08 10.07
N SER A 28 45.85 25.50 10.41
CA SER A 28 46.05 24.21 11.04
C SER A 28 45.52 24.19 12.47
N THR A 29 45.13 22.95 12.87
CA THR A 29 44.95 22.45 14.26
C THR A 29 43.75 22.90 15.05
N LYS A 30 42.78 21.94 15.17
CA LYS A 30 42.19 21.54 16.46
C LYS A 30 41.45 20.21 16.40
N SER A 31 42.02 19.25 17.10
CA SER A 31 41.45 18.17 17.92
C SER A 31 40.40 17.24 17.34
N SER A 32 40.87 16.05 17.07
CA SER A 32 40.17 14.77 17.04
C SER A 32 39.42 14.48 18.36
N SER A 33 38.13 14.74 18.43
CA SER A 33 37.27 14.16 19.47
C SER A 33 35.75 14.36 19.25
N SER A 34 35.24 14.13 18.01
CA SER A 34 33.80 14.18 17.78
C SER A 34 33.26 13.12 16.80
N CYS A 35 34.02 12.04 16.58
CA CYS A 35 33.67 11.06 15.55
C CYS A 35 32.63 10.02 16.02
N SER A 36 32.34 9.86 17.30
CA SER A 36 31.43 8.81 17.78
C SER A 36 29.96 9.28 17.95
N SER A 37 29.74 10.56 18.20
CA SER A 37 28.37 11.09 18.38
C SER A 37 27.65 11.33 17.04
N SER A 38 28.38 11.63 15.97
CA SER A 38 27.80 11.85 14.64
C SER A 38 27.28 10.57 14.01
N THR A 39 28.01 9.45 14.18
CA THR A 39 27.65 8.16 13.58
C THR A 39 26.39 7.57 14.22
N PHE A 40 26.23 7.69 15.54
CA PHE A 40 25.02 7.20 16.23
C PHE A 40 23.77 8.02 15.88
N THR A 41 23.93 9.33 15.73
CA THR A 41 22.83 10.22 15.30
C THR A 41 22.42 9.96 13.84
N GLU A 42 23.37 9.61 12.97
CA GLU A 42 23.08 9.25 11.58
C GLU A 42 22.38 7.88 11.47
N VAL A 43 22.77 6.89 12.26
CA VAL A 43 22.13 5.57 12.29
C VAL A 43 20.67 5.66 12.75
N LEU A 44 20.37 6.48 13.76
CA LEU A 44 18.99 6.72 14.21
C LEU A 44 18.15 7.52 13.21
N ARG A 45 18.78 8.23 12.28
CA ARG A 45 18.09 8.98 11.21
C ARG A 45 17.47 8.06 10.17
N ILE A 46 18.05 6.88 9.89
CA ILE A 46 17.55 5.94 8.86
C ILE A 46 16.17 5.38 9.22
N PRO A 47 15.90 4.82 10.40
CA PRO A 47 14.56 4.32 10.76
C PRO A 47 13.49 5.41 10.69
N ARG A 48 13.83 6.62 11.12
CA ARG A 48 12.92 7.76 11.05
C ARG A 48 12.63 8.15 9.59
N LEU A 49 13.63 8.13 8.73
CA LEU A 49 13.45 8.42 7.31
C LEU A 49 12.58 7.37 6.62
N ILE A 50 12.77 6.08 6.94
CA ILE A 50 11.91 4.99 6.47
C ILE A 50 10.46 5.24 6.90
N TRP A 51 10.24 5.60 8.17
CA TRP A 51 8.92 5.94 8.67
C TRP A 51 8.32 7.14 7.92
N ASP A 52 9.08 8.23 7.77
CA ASP A 52 8.63 9.44 7.08
C ASP A 52 8.22 9.18 5.61
N PHE A 53 8.85 8.20 4.92
CA PHE A 53 8.41 7.77 3.59
C PHE A 53 7.09 7.00 3.62
N THR A 54 6.90 6.12 4.62
CA THR A 54 5.83 5.12 4.63
C THR A 54 4.65 5.48 5.53
N GLU A 55 4.74 6.53 6.36
CA GLU A 55 3.74 6.93 7.36
C GLU A 55 2.32 6.97 6.79
N SER A 56 2.14 7.59 5.62
CA SER A 56 0.81 7.75 5.00
C SER A 56 0.19 6.44 4.52
N ASN A 57 1.01 5.43 4.19
CA ASN A 57 0.57 4.14 3.67
C ASN A 57 0.62 3.02 4.73
N PHE A 58 1.27 3.25 5.89
CA PHE A 58 1.39 2.21 6.91
C PHE A 58 0.02 1.77 7.44
N ALA A 59 -0.78 2.71 7.94
CA ALA A 59 -2.09 2.41 8.52
C ALA A 59 -3.14 1.98 7.47
N THR A 60 -2.98 2.41 6.23
CA THR A 60 -3.98 2.20 5.17
C THR A 60 -3.64 1.06 4.22
N PHE A 61 -2.41 0.55 4.27
CA PHE A 61 -1.96 -0.54 3.43
C PHE A 61 -1.30 -1.68 4.23
N VAL A 62 -0.26 -1.38 5.02
CA VAL A 62 0.46 -2.41 5.78
C VAL A 62 -0.47 -3.12 6.78
N VAL A 63 -1.26 -2.35 7.54
CA VAL A 63 -2.17 -2.90 8.55
C VAL A 63 -3.26 -3.80 7.93
N PRO A 64 -4.04 -3.38 6.91
CA PRO A 64 -5.06 -4.23 6.32
C PRO A 64 -4.49 -5.52 5.70
N ASN A 65 -3.41 -5.44 4.91
CA ASN A 65 -2.85 -6.63 4.27
C ASN A 65 -2.25 -7.60 5.32
N THR A 66 -1.67 -7.08 6.40
CA THR A 66 -1.24 -7.91 7.54
C THR A 66 -2.44 -8.59 8.20
N ALA A 67 -3.55 -7.86 8.40
CA ALA A 67 -4.77 -8.42 8.96
C ALA A 67 -5.33 -9.56 8.08
N PHE A 68 -5.34 -9.41 6.75
CA PHE A 68 -5.77 -10.47 5.84
C PHE A 68 -4.96 -11.75 6.06
N GLY A 69 -3.63 -11.65 6.08
CA GLY A 69 -2.75 -12.81 6.27
C GLY A 69 -2.99 -13.54 7.59
N LEU A 70 -3.08 -12.78 8.69
CA LEU A 70 -3.26 -13.36 10.02
C LEU A 70 -4.66 -13.95 10.23
N LEU A 71 -5.71 -13.20 9.87
CA LEU A 71 -7.10 -13.66 10.01
C LEU A 71 -7.37 -14.88 9.11
N GLY A 72 -6.87 -14.86 7.87
CA GLY A 72 -6.94 -16.01 6.97
C GLY A 72 -6.19 -17.23 7.50
N GLY A 73 -5.00 -17.04 8.07
CA GLY A 73 -4.23 -18.11 8.72
C GLY A 73 -4.95 -18.69 9.93
N LEU A 74 -5.55 -17.84 10.76
CA LEU A 74 -6.35 -18.26 11.92
C LEU A 74 -7.64 -19.00 11.54
N THR A 75 -8.22 -18.69 10.39
CA THR A 75 -9.40 -19.40 9.85
C THR A 75 -9.02 -20.86 9.51
N GLY A 76 -7.84 -21.08 8.92
CA GLY A 76 -7.47 -22.40 8.42
C GLY A 76 -8.32 -22.81 7.21
N ALA A 77 -8.86 -24.06 7.23
CA ALA A 77 -9.79 -24.50 6.18
C ALA A 77 -11.09 -23.66 6.23
N PRO A 78 -11.69 -23.26 5.07
CA PRO A 78 -11.34 -23.73 3.73
C PRO A 78 -10.26 -22.90 3.00
N LEU A 79 -9.70 -21.84 3.62
CA LEU A 79 -8.73 -20.97 2.97
C LEU A 79 -7.37 -21.63 2.77
N THR A 80 -7.03 -22.56 3.64
CA THR A 80 -5.75 -23.28 3.65
C THR A 80 -5.98 -24.80 3.72
N SER A 81 -5.01 -25.58 3.25
CA SER A 81 -5.08 -27.06 3.20
C SER A 81 -5.05 -27.72 4.59
N GLY A 82 -4.83 -26.97 5.64
CA GLY A 82 -4.78 -27.43 7.03
C GLY A 82 -4.85 -26.27 8.00
N HIS A 83 -4.81 -26.56 9.30
CA HIS A 83 -4.81 -25.56 10.36
C HIS A 83 -3.40 -25.39 10.93
N ALA A 84 -2.83 -24.20 10.83
CA ALA A 84 -1.62 -23.85 11.55
C ALA A 84 -1.94 -23.52 13.02
N ALA A 85 -1.07 -23.93 13.94
CA ALA A 85 -1.23 -23.58 15.34
C ALA A 85 -1.28 -22.06 15.53
N THR A 86 -2.23 -21.57 16.33
CA THR A 86 -2.40 -20.14 16.61
C THR A 86 -1.10 -19.48 17.07
N LEU A 87 -0.33 -20.15 17.93
CA LEU A 87 0.95 -19.65 18.41
C LEU A 87 1.94 -19.47 17.26
N SER A 88 1.99 -20.41 16.31
CA SER A 88 2.85 -20.31 15.12
C SER A 88 2.49 -19.09 14.26
N ILE A 89 1.19 -18.84 14.05
CA ILE A 89 0.71 -17.66 13.30
C ILE A 89 1.11 -16.36 14.02
N VAL A 90 0.92 -16.30 15.34
CA VAL A 90 1.31 -15.13 16.16
C VAL A 90 2.82 -14.88 16.11
N GLN A 91 3.65 -15.94 16.16
CA GLN A 91 5.09 -15.83 16.02
C GLN A 91 5.51 -15.30 14.65
N ARG A 92 4.71 -15.51 13.60
CA ARG A 92 4.94 -15.00 12.25
C ARG A 92 4.46 -13.57 12.02
N PHE A 93 3.69 -12.99 12.96
CA PHE A 93 3.20 -11.61 12.85
C PHE A 93 4.29 -10.60 12.47
N PRO A 94 5.49 -10.55 13.11
CA PRO A 94 6.52 -9.60 12.73
C PRO A 94 7.03 -9.76 11.28
N LEU A 95 7.05 -11.00 10.77
CA LEU A 95 7.47 -11.27 9.39
C LEU A 95 6.41 -10.82 8.38
N VAL A 96 5.12 -11.00 8.68
CA VAL A 96 4.02 -10.50 7.84
C VAL A 96 4.03 -8.97 7.80
N VAL A 97 4.21 -8.31 8.95
CA VAL A 97 4.36 -6.84 9.01
C VAL A 97 5.59 -6.39 8.22
N ALA A 98 6.74 -7.04 8.42
CA ALA A 98 7.98 -6.70 7.73
C ALA A 98 7.82 -6.80 6.21
N PHE A 99 7.23 -7.91 5.71
CA PHE A 99 6.94 -8.11 4.28
C PHE A 99 6.11 -6.96 3.70
N ASN A 100 4.99 -6.65 4.34
CA ASN A 100 4.12 -5.57 3.89
C ASN A 100 4.84 -4.22 3.93
N TRP A 101 5.58 -3.95 4.99
CA TRP A 101 6.24 -2.67 5.20
C TRP A 101 7.40 -2.42 4.23
N TYR A 102 8.33 -3.39 4.05
CA TYR A 102 9.43 -3.18 3.12
C TYR A 102 8.96 -3.14 1.66
N SER A 103 7.91 -3.87 1.30
CA SER A 103 7.34 -3.82 -0.04
C SER A 103 6.67 -2.46 -0.31
N VAL A 104 5.93 -1.92 0.67
CA VAL A 104 5.37 -0.56 0.61
C VAL A 104 6.49 0.48 0.59
N LEU A 105 7.59 0.29 1.32
CA LEU A 105 8.74 1.20 1.26
C LEU A 105 9.29 1.33 -0.17
N ILE A 106 9.47 0.22 -0.89
CA ILE A 106 9.93 0.28 -2.30
C ILE A 106 8.93 1.05 -3.17
N PHE A 107 7.63 0.80 -2.98
CA PHE A 107 6.59 1.56 -3.69
C PHE A 107 6.66 3.07 -3.38
N ASP A 108 6.78 3.45 -2.11
CA ASP A 108 6.83 4.84 -1.68
C ASP A 108 8.10 5.55 -2.16
N LEU A 109 9.26 4.88 -2.14
CA LEU A 109 10.50 5.41 -2.71
C LEU A 109 10.35 5.66 -4.22
N ALA A 110 9.72 4.73 -4.95
CA ALA A 110 9.47 4.88 -6.38
C ALA A 110 8.47 6.03 -6.65
N ASN A 111 7.38 6.08 -5.88
CA ASN A 111 6.29 7.04 -6.06
C ASN A 111 6.72 8.47 -5.77
N GLN A 112 7.48 8.70 -4.68
CA GLN A 112 7.79 10.06 -4.19
C GLN A 112 8.97 10.71 -4.91
N ARG A 113 9.78 9.97 -5.73
CA ARG A 113 10.98 10.51 -6.38
C ARG A 113 10.73 11.19 -7.73
N GLY A 114 9.57 10.94 -8.36
CA GLY A 114 9.24 11.53 -9.66
C GLY A 114 9.05 13.05 -9.56
N PRO A 115 9.47 13.83 -10.56
CA PRO A 115 9.36 15.30 -10.51
C PRO A 115 7.90 15.77 -10.35
N GLU A 116 6.95 15.12 -11.03
CA GLU A 116 5.53 15.42 -10.92
C GLU A 116 4.99 15.04 -9.54
N SER A 117 5.47 13.91 -8.96
CA SER A 117 5.10 13.50 -7.60
C SER A 117 5.63 14.47 -6.55
N VAL A 118 6.85 14.99 -6.71
CA VAL A 118 7.41 16.00 -5.81
C VAL A 118 6.60 17.30 -5.87
N ALA A 119 6.18 17.73 -7.05
CA ALA A 119 5.33 18.91 -7.21
C ALA A 119 3.94 18.73 -6.59
N GLU A 120 3.32 17.55 -6.76
CA GLU A 120 2.06 17.17 -6.12
C GLU A 120 2.20 17.12 -4.60
N ASP A 121 3.26 16.48 -4.09
CA ASP A 121 3.50 16.34 -2.66
C ASP A 121 3.81 17.68 -1.98
N LEU A 122 4.44 18.63 -2.66
CA LEU A 122 4.60 20.01 -2.14
C LEU A 122 3.25 20.66 -1.82
N ALA A 123 2.22 20.37 -2.61
CA ALA A 123 0.87 20.91 -2.39
C ALA A 123 0.09 20.11 -1.34
N ASN A 124 0.13 18.78 -1.40
CA ASN A 124 -0.74 17.90 -0.62
C ASN A 124 -0.09 17.36 0.66
N LYS A 125 1.23 17.12 0.64
CA LYS A 125 1.99 16.42 1.70
C LYS A 125 3.40 17.02 1.85
N PRO A 126 3.53 18.33 2.20
CA PRO A 126 4.82 19.02 2.25
C PRO A 126 5.80 18.46 3.30
N TRP A 127 5.31 17.62 4.23
CA TRP A 127 6.12 16.96 5.25
C TRP A 127 6.86 15.70 4.75
N ARG A 128 6.51 15.18 3.56
CA ARG A 128 7.20 14.01 2.97
C ARG A 128 8.71 14.29 2.77
N PRO A 129 9.58 13.26 2.82
CA PRO A 129 11.02 13.45 2.88
C PRO A 129 11.62 14.31 1.76
N ILE A 130 11.15 14.15 0.53
CA ILE A 130 11.71 14.89 -0.62
C ILE A 130 11.22 16.34 -0.63
N PRO A 131 9.91 16.65 -0.57
CA PRO A 131 9.44 18.03 -0.45
C PRO A 131 10.01 18.77 0.76
N ALA A 132 10.19 18.08 1.89
CA ALA A 132 10.76 18.64 3.11
C ALA A 132 12.30 18.82 3.04
N GLY A 133 12.95 18.48 1.92
CA GLY A 133 14.39 18.65 1.75
C GLY A 133 15.26 17.70 2.59
N LYS A 134 14.67 16.63 3.18
CA LYS A 134 15.43 15.65 3.99
C LYS A 134 16.33 14.77 3.13
N VAL A 135 15.90 14.46 1.92
CA VAL A 135 16.63 13.68 0.90
C VAL A 135 16.29 14.20 -0.49
N THR A 136 17.20 13.96 -1.45
CA THR A 136 16.96 14.30 -2.86
C THR A 136 16.36 13.11 -3.62
N PRO A 137 15.67 13.36 -4.77
CA PRO A 137 15.23 12.28 -5.66
C PRO A 137 16.35 11.34 -6.10
N GLU A 138 17.55 11.89 -6.33
CA GLU A 138 18.72 11.10 -6.74
C GLU A 138 19.25 10.21 -5.60
N GLN A 139 19.28 10.71 -4.35
CA GLN A 139 19.62 9.89 -3.19
C GLN A 139 18.60 8.77 -2.99
N THR A 140 17.31 9.06 -3.17
CA THR A 140 16.22 8.07 -3.12
C THR A 140 16.40 6.99 -4.19
N ARG A 141 16.71 7.39 -5.43
CA ARG A 141 17.03 6.46 -6.52
C ARG A 141 18.21 5.55 -6.19
N LYS A 142 19.30 6.10 -5.63
CA LYS A 142 20.47 5.33 -5.20
C LYS A 142 20.14 4.34 -4.07
N ALA A 143 19.31 4.75 -3.11
CA ALA A 143 18.83 3.86 -2.05
C ALA A 143 18.05 2.65 -2.62
N MET A 144 17.22 2.87 -3.64
CA MET A 144 16.48 1.79 -4.31
C MET A 144 17.39 0.75 -4.98
N LEU A 145 18.57 1.14 -5.51
CA LEU A 145 19.53 0.20 -6.12
C LEU A 145 20.03 -0.85 -5.10
N VAL A 146 20.01 -0.52 -3.82
CA VAL A 146 20.39 -1.45 -2.74
C VAL A 146 19.15 -2.12 -2.16
N ALA A 147 18.06 -1.37 -1.97
CA ALA A 147 16.85 -1.86 -1.33
C ALA A 147 16.12 -2.93 -2.17
N ILE A 148 16.05 -2.77 -3.50
CA ILE A 148 15.35 -3.73 -4.37
C ILE A 148 16.00 -5.12 -4.34
N PRO A 149 17.33 -5.29 -4.52
CA PRO A 149 17.98 -6.60 -4.38
C PRO A 149 17.81 -7.19 -2.97
N ALA A 150 17.87 -6.36 -1.92
CA ALA A 150 17.64 -6.83 -0.54
C ALA A 150 16.21 -7.35 -0.34
N VAL A 151 15.20 -6.63 -0.86
CA VAL A 151 13.79 -7.04 -0.82
C VAL A 151 13.57 -8.34 -1.61
N LEU A 152 14.20 -8.50 -2.78
CA LEU A 152 14.13 -9.75 -3.54
C LEU A 152 14.72 -10.93 -2.76
N ALA A 153 15.85 -10.73 -2.09
CA ALA A 153 16.45 -11.76 -1.24
C ALA A 153 15.54 -12.11 -0.05
N LEU A 154 14.94 -11.11 0.62
CA LEU A 154 13.98 -11.34 1.70
C LEU A 154 12.74 -12.10 1.22
N ASN A 155 12.19 -11.74 0.05
CA ASN A 155 11.06 -12.45 -0.55
C ASN A 155 11.39 -13.91 -0.87
N TYR A 156 12.62 -14.20 -1.30
CA TYR A 156 13.09 -15.56 -1.51
C TYR A 156 13.17 -16.36 -0.19
N VAL A 157 13.74 -15.76 0.86
CA VAL A 157 13.83 -16.39 2.20
C VAL A 157 12.44 -16.64 2.81
N LEU A 158 11.47 -15.76 2.55
CA LEU A 158 10.10 -15.90 3.05
C LEU A 158 9.21 -16.79 2.15
N ASP A 159 9.75 -17.38 1.09
CA ASP A 159 9.02 -18.20 0.11
C ASP A 159 7.84 -17.49 -0.58
N VAL A 160 7.98 -16.17 -0.77
CA VAL A 160 7.02 -15.31 -1.48
C VAL A 160 7.66 -14.57 -2.65
N TRP A 161 8.71 -15.14 -3.24
CA TRP A 161 9.48 -14.47 -4.28
C TRP A 161 8.66 -14.16 -5.53
N LYS A 162 7.69 -15.04 -5.90
CA LYS A 162 6.80 -14.82 -7.04
C LYS A 162 5.94 -13.59 -6.84
N GLU A 163 5.23 -13.53 -5.72
CA GLU A 163 4.39 -12.39 -5.34
C GLU A 163 5.25 -11.11 -5.26
N GLY A 164 6.42 -11.20 -4.63
CA GLY A 164 7.33 -10.08 -4.50
C GLY A 164 7.85 -9.53 -5.83
N VAL A 165 8.20 -10.39 -6.79
CA VAL A 165 8.60 -9.96 -8.14
C VAL A 165 7.44 -9.27 -8.86
N PHE A 166 6.22 -9.85 -8.81
CA PHE A 166 5.06 -9.22 -9.44
C PHE A 166 4.72 -7.88 -8.78
N ILE A 167 4.83 -7.74 -7.45
CA ILE A 167 4.66 -6.46 -6.74
C ILE A 167 5.67 -5.42 -7.25
N LEU A 168 6.94 -5.79 -7.48
CA LEU A 168 7.93 -4.89 -8.03
C LEU A 168 7.61 -4.49 -9.48
N ILE A 169 7.12 -5.42 -10.30
CA ILE A 169 6.66 -5.11 -11.67
C ILE A 169 5.49 -4.13 -11.63
N LEU A 170 4.51 -4.35 -10.75
CA LEU A 170 3.38 -3.42 -10.59
C LEU A 170 3.83 -2.06 -10.06
N THR A 171 4.81 -2.01 -9.16
CA THR A 171 5.42 -0.77 -8.68
C THR A 171 6.06 0.02 -9.83
N TRP A 172 6.79 -0.66 -10.71
CA TRP A 172 7.37 -0.07 -11.91
C TRP A 172 6.30 0.40 -12.90
N LEU A 173 5.31 -0.44 -13.18
CA LEU A 173 4.18 -0.12 -14.06
C LEU A 173 3.41 1.12 -13.55
N TYR A 174 3.16 1.18 -12.24
CA TYR A 174 2.43 2.28 -11.60
C TYR A 174 3.21 3.61 -11.66
N ASN A 175 4.50 3.58 -11.30
CA ASN A 175 5.30 4.79 -11.11
C ASN A 175 6.09 5.20 -12.37
N ASP A 176 6.95 4.32 -12.89
CA ASP A 176 7.87 4.67 -13.98
C ASP A 176 7.17 4.66 -15.34
N LEU A 177 6.19 3.76 -15.56
CA LEU A 177 5.32 3.78 -16.76
C LEU A 177 4.08 4.65 -16.58
N ARG A 178 3.95 5.34 -15.42
CA ARG A 178 2.85 6.26 -15.14
C ARG A 178 1.44 5.64 -15.19
N GLY A 179 1.32 4.32 -15.03
CA GLY A 179 0.02 3.64 -14.94
C GLY A 179 -0.84 4.17 -13.77
N GLY A 180 -0.20 4.74 -12.73
CA GLY A 180 -0.86 5.43 -11.64
C GLY A 180 -1.51 6.77 -12.01
N ASP A 181 -1.23 7.30 -13.20
CA ASP A 181 -1.85 8.53 -13.72
C ASP A 181 -3.09 8.22 -14.60
N GLU A 182 -3.29 6.94 -14.99
CA GLU A 182 -4.31 6.48 -15.91
C GLU A 182 -5.48 5.78 -15.21
N LEU A 183 -6.60 5.56 -15.91
CA LEU A 183 -7.76 4.82 -15.39
C LEU A 183 -7.43 3.38 -14.97
N VAL A 184 -6.40 2.78 -15.55
CA VAL A 184 -5.91 1.44 -15.17
C VAL A 184 -5.32 1.38 -13.75
N ARG A 185 -5.10 2.52 -13.11
CA ARG A 185 -4.56 2.68 -11.76
C ARG A 185 -5.22 1.77 -10.74
N ASP A 186 -6.55 1.79 -10.66
CA ASP A 186 -7.29 1.01 -9.66
C ASP A 186 -7.17 -0.50 -9.92
N ALA A 187 -7.03 -0.92 -11.18
CA ALA A 187 -6.75 -2.31 -11.53
C ALA A 187 -5.34 -2.74 -11.07
N ILE A 188 -4.33 -1.89 -11.26
CA ILE A 188 -2.96 -2.16 -10.76
C ILE A 188 -2.97 -2.30 -9.24
N ILE A 189 -3.68 -1.41 -8.53
CA ILE A 189 -3.81 -1.45 -7.07
C ILE A 189 -4.53 -2.72 -6.62
N ALA A 190 -5.63 -3.10 -7.27
CA ALA A 190 -6.40 -4.29 -6.93
C ALA A 190 -5.58 -5.58 -7.09
N VAL A 191 -4.81 -5.70 -8.18
CA VAL A 191 -3.89 -6.83 -8.38
C VAL A 191 -2.76 -6.81 -7.34
N ALA A 192 -2.25 -5.64 -6.98
CA ALA A 192 -1.26 -5.52 -5.90
C ALA A 192 -1.84 -6.03 -4.56
N TYR A 193 -3.07 -5.64 -4.19
CA TYR A 193 -3.72 -6.16 -2.98
C TYR A 193 -3.88 -7.68 -3.00
N PHE A 194 -4.25 -8.26 -4.14
CA PHE A 194 -4.30 -9.72 -4.29
C PHE A 194 -2.95 -10.36 -3.94
N LEU A 195 -1.87 -9.83 -4.48
CA LEU A 195 -0.51 -10.35 -4.25
C LEU A 195 -0.05 -10.13 -2.80
N PHE A 196 -0.30 -8.96 -2.23
CA PHE A 196 0.03 -8.67 -0.83
C PHE A 196 -0.76 -9.55 0.14
N ASN A 197 -2.04 -9.75 -0.10
CA ASN A 197 -2.91 -10.59 0.72
C ASN A 197 -2.49 -12.06 0.66
N THR A 198 -2.25 -12.60 -0.53
CA THR A 198 -1.82 -13.99 -0.70
C THR A 198 -0.43 -14.23 -0.13
N ALA A 199 0.53 -13.32 -0.32
CA ALA A 199 1.85 -13.41 0.29
C ALA A 199 1.78 -13.33 1.82
N SER A 200 0.98 -12.41 2.36
CA SER A 200 0.77 -12.29 3.81
C SER A 200 0.20 -13.56 4.41
N LEU A 201 -0.77 -14.20 3.74
CA LEU A 201 -1.34 -15.48 4.17
C LEU A 201 -0.29 -16.62 4.09
N LYS A 202 0.48 -16.71 3.00
CA LYS A 202 1.58 -17.69 2.87
C LYS A 202 2.58 -17.57 4.02
N ILE A 203 3.04 -16.35 4.33
CA ILE A 203 3.99 -16.12 5.42
C ILE A 203 3.36 -16.51 6.76
N ALA A 204 2.09 -16.16 7.01
CA ALA A 204 1.41 -16.47 8.26
C ALA A 204 1.32 -17.98 8.53
N ILE A 205 1.08 -18.81 7.50
CA ILE A 205 0.90 -20.26 7.64
C ILE A 205 2.20 -21.06 7.48
N SER A 206 3.31 -20.48 7.00
CA SER A 206 4.55 -21.20 6.68
C SER A 206 5.26 -21.81 7.90
N GLY A 207 4.91 -21.40 9.12
CA GLY A 207 5.53 -21.89 10.36
C GLY A 207 4.97 -23.21 10.93
N GLY A 208 3.84 -23.70 10.40
CA GLY A 208 3.14 -24.86 10.96
C GLY A 208 4.01 -26.14 10.99
N ALA A 209 4.64 -26.46 9.87
CA ALA A 209 5.50 -27.66 9.74
C ALA A 209 6.74 -27.63 10.67
N ALA A 210 7.33 -26.46 10.92
CA ALA A 210 8.51 -26.32 11.78
C ALA A 210 8.17 -26.41 13.28
N ALA A 211 7.02 -25.85 13.68
CA ALA A 211 6.55 -25.90 15.09
C ALA A 211 6.13 -27.31 15.50
N GLU A 212 5.49 -28.07 14.61
CA GLU A 212 5.13 -29.47 14.82
C GLU A 212 6.35 -30.39 14.82
N ALA A 213 7.42 -30.05 14.04
CA ALA A 213 8.70 -30.74 14.10
C ALA A 213 9.36 -30.65 15.46
N ALA A 214 9.28 -29.46 16.10
CA ALA A 214 9.82 -29.26 17.44
C ALA A 214 9.02 -29.97 18.56
N ALA A 215 7.74 -30.30 18.28
CA ALA A 215 6.87 -30.99 19.22
C ALA A 215 7.04 -32.53 19.25
N GLY A 216 7.99 -33.11 18.48
CA GLY A 216 8.35 -34.53 18.59
C GLY A 216 7.36 -35.51 17.99
N ALA A 217 6.49 -35.12 17.06
CA ALA A 217 5.63 -36.04 16.34
C ALA A 217 6.46 -36.87 15.35
N ALA A 218 6.46 -38.18 15.55
CA ALA A 218 7.24 -39.15 14.77
C ALA A 218 6.75 -39.23 13.31
N ASP A 219 7.71 -39.31 12.41
CA ASP A 219 7.72 -39.95 11.08
C ASP A 219 6.46 -39.97 10.17
N ASP A 220 5.62 -38.95 10.15
CA ASP A 220 4.67 -38.80 9.04
C ASP A 220 5.13 -37.72 8.07
N VAL A 221 5.06 -38.03 6.76
CA VAL A 221 5.42 -37.10 5.67
C VAL A 221 4.58 -35.84 5.82
N ARG A 222 5.19 -34.80 6.32
CA ARG A 222 4.52 -33.53 6.64
C ARG A 222 4.26 -32.74 5.37
N VAL A 223 3.00 -32.69 4.99
CA VAL A 223 2.57 -31.85 3.86
C VAL A 223 2.55 -30.39 4.31
N PRO A 224 3.28 -29.50 3.65
CA PRO A 224 3.24 -28.08 3.98
C PRO A 224 1.84 -27.50 3.79
N ILE A 225 1.39 -26.67 4.74
CA ILE A 225 0.11 -25.98 4.61
C ILE A 225 0.21 -24.98 3.47
N THR A 226 -0.73 -25.05 2.53
CA THR A 226 -0.79 -24.20 1.34
C THR A 226 -2.13 -23.48 1.26
N ILE A 227 -2.18 -22.38 0.50
CA ILE A 227 -3.45 -21.72 0.17
C ILE A 227 -4.23 -22.62 -0.79
N THR A 228 -5.51 -22.83 -0.48
CA THR A 228 -6.43 -23.61 -1.32
C THR A 228 -6.94 -22.79 -2.50
N HIS A 229 -7.68 -23.44 -3.41
CA HIS A 229 -8.44 -22.75 -4.45
C HIS A 229 -9.42 -21.72 -3.85
N ASP A 230 -10.16 -22.10 -2.81
CA ASP A 230 -11.13 -21.22 -2.13
C ASP A 230 -10.42 -20.01 -1.45
N GLY A 231 -9.20 -20.21 -0.93
CA GLY A 231 -8.36 -19.13 -0.43
C GLY A 231 -7.96 -18.11 -1.52
N TYR A 232 -7.63 -18.58 -2.71
CA TYR A 232 -7.36 -17.70 -3.84
C TYR A 232 -8.65 -17.02 -4.37
N VAL A 233 -9.78 -17.74 -4.41
CA VAL A 233 -11.08 -17.16 -4.77
C VAL A 233 -11.46 -16.05 -3.79
N TRP A 234 -11.27 -16.28 -2.47
CA TRP A 234 -11.51 -15.26 -1.46
C TRP A 234 -10.64 -14.01 -1.66
N ALA A 235 -9.34 -14.20 -1.86
CA ALA A 235 -8.45 -13.09 -2.18
C ALA A 235 -8.88 -12.34 -3.45
N GLY A 236 -9.39 -13.05 -4.46
CA GLY A 236 -9.95 -12.49 -5.69
C GLY A 236 -11.22 -11.68 -5.45
N ILE A 237 -12.15 -12.15 -4.62
CA ILE A 237 -13.36 -11.42 -4.22
C ILE A 237 -12.99 -10.11 -3.53
N ILE A 238 -12.06 -10.15 -2.59
CA ILE A 238 -11.56 -8.95 -1.93
C ILE A 238 -10.89 -8.00 -2.92
N SER A 239 -10.08 -8.52 -3.84
CA SER A 239 -9.45 -7.72 -4.89
C SER A 239 -10.48 -7.02 -5.80
N ALA A 240 -11.58 -7.71 -6.16
CA ALA A 240 -12.68 -7.13 -6.93
C ALA A 240 -13.44 -6.04 -6.14
N ALA A 241 -13.63 -6.24 -4.83
CA ALA A 241 -14.19 -5.20 -3.96
C ALA A 241 -13.28 -3.97 -3.92
N ILE A 242 -11.98 -4.17 -3.80
CA ILE A 242 -10.99 -3.09 -3.83
C ILE A 242 -10.99 -2.37 -5.18
N LEU A 243 -10.95 -3.10 -6.30
CA LEU A 243 -10.99 -2.53 -7.65
C LEU A 243 -12.11 -1.50 -7.81
N THR A 244 -13.29 -1.82 -7.30
CA THR A 244 -14.49 -1.02 -7.52
C THR A 244 -14.75 0.04 -6.45
N THR A 245 -14.03 0.01 -5.32
CA THR A 245 -14.23 0.94 -4.20
C THR A 245 -12.99 1.74 -3.83
N MET A 246 -11.80 1.43 -4.40
CA MET A 246 -10.53 2.09 -4.09
C MET A 246 -10.55 3.59 -4.40
N GLN A 247 -11.38 4.04 -5.32
CA GLN A 247 -11.58 5.45 -5.65
C GLN A 247 -11.93 6.35 -4.44
N VAL A 248 -12.31 5.77 -3.30
CA VAL A 248 -12.53 6.53 -2.05
C VAL A 248 -11.27 7.29 -1.61
N GLN A 249 -10.08 6.76 -1.88
CA GLN A 249 -8.81 7.43 -1.55
C GLN A 249 -8.59 8.70 -2.38
N ASP A 250 -9.14 8.77 -3.60
CA ASP A 250 -8.91 9.86 -4.54
C ASP A 250 -9.79 11.08 -4.22
N LEU A 251 -10.87 10.87 -3.45
CA LEU A 251 -11.79 11.96 -3.08
C LEU A 251 -11.07 13.09 -2.34
N LYS A 252 -10.12 12.78 -1.47
CA LYS A 252 -9.36 13.78 -0.69
C LYS A 252 -8.22 14.44 -1.48
N ASP A 253 -7.73 13.78 -2.54
CA ASP A 253 -6.52 14.17 -3.27
C ASP A 253 -6.83 14.88 -4.61
N GLN A 254 -8.12 15.14 -4.93
CA GLN A 254 -8.57 15.68 -6.24
C GLN A 254 -7.84 16.95 -6.70
N ALA A 255 -7.42 17.82 -5.78
CA ALA A 255 -6.71 19.05 -6.13
C ALA A 255 -5.31 18.76 -6.70
N GLY A 256 -4.54 17.91 -6.03
CA GLY A 256 -3.22 17.50 -6.48
C GLY A 256 -3.27 16.62 -7.73
N ASP A 257 -4.22 15.66 -7.78
CA ASP A 257 -4.44 14.80 -8.92
C ASP A 257 -4.77 15.60 -10.20
N ARG A 258 -5.58 16.67 -10.06
CA ARG A 258 -5.88 17.58 -11.17
C ARG A 258 -4.65 18.36 -11.62
N GLY A 259 -3.84 18.83 -10.68
CA GLY A 259 -2.58 19.53 -10.99
C GLY A 259 -1.57 18.63 -11.72
N ARG A 260 -1.57 17.34 -11.43
CA ARG A 260 -0.74 16.31 -12.07
C ARG A 260 -1.32 15.80 -13.40
N GLY A 261 -2.61 16.03 -13.67
CA GLY A 261 -3.31 15.51 -14.85
C GLY A 261 -3.69 14.04 -14.75
N ARG A 262 -3.88 13.50 -13.54
CA ARG A 262 -4.33 12.11 -13.32
C ARG A 262 -5.75 11.87 -13.79
N ALA A 263 -5.98 10.71 -14.40
CA ALA A 263 -7.32 10.22 -14.76
C ALA A 263 -7.92 9.36 -13.63
N THR A 264 -8.16 9.96 -12.43
CA THR A 264 -8.83 9.26 -11.35
C THR A 264 -10.34 9.22 -11.55
N VAL A 265 -11.03 8.22 -10.95
CA VAL A 265 -12.48 8.06 -11.11
C VAL A 265 -13.27 9.35 -10.79
N PRO A 266 -13.02 10.08 -9.66
CA PRO A 266 -13.73 11.32 -9.38
C PRO A 266 -13.41 12.45 -10.36
N LEU A 267 -12.22 12.48 -10.98
CA LEU A 267 -11.86 13.49 -11.96
C LEU A 267 -12.40 13.17 -13.36
N TYR A 268 -12.41 11.89 -13.73
CA TYR A 268 -12.80 11.44 -15.07
C TYR A 268 -14.34 11.33 -15.23
N PHE A 269 -15.02 10.66 -14.29
CA PHE A 269 -16.47 10.46 -14.30
C PHE A 269 -17.24 11.50 -13.47
N GLY A 270 -16.54 12.29 -12.67
CA GLY A 270 -17.10 13.32 -11.80
C GLY A 270 -17.27 12.85 -10.35
N ASP A 271 -17.08 13.79 -9.41
CA ASP A 271 -17.15 13.57 -7.96
C ASP A 271 -18.51 12.96 -7.53
N ARG A 272 -19.61 13.43 -8.14
CA ARG A 272 -20.96 12.90 -7.81
C ARG A 272 -21.11 11.43 -8.20
N VAL A 273 -20.62 11.03 -9.38
CA VAL A 273 -20.69 9.64 -9.85
C VAL A 273 -19.84 8.75 -8.96
N SER A 274 -18.61 9.17 -8.64
CA SER A 274 -17.71 8.45 -7.73
C SER A 274 -18.37 8.20 -6.35
N ARG A 275 -18.92 9.22 -5.71
CA ARG A 275 -19.60 9.09 -4.41
C ARG A 275 -20.84 8.21 -4.45
N THR A 276 -21.62 8.32 -5.52
CA THR A 276 -22.85 7.50 -5.70
C THR A 276 -22.49 6.04 -5.94
N SER A 277 -21.46 5.76 -6.76
CA SER A 277 -20.99 4.39 -6.98
C SER A 277 -20.46 3.75 -5.68
N LEU A 278 -19.72 4.48 -4.86
CA LEU A 278 -19.30 4.02 -3.54
C LEU A 278 -20.48 3.70 -2.63
N ALA A 279 -21.52 4.55 -2.63
CA ALA A 279 -22.73 4.33 -1.82
C ALA A 279 -23.51 3.06 -2.22
N VAL A 280 -23.37 2.60 -3.44
CA VAL A 280 -23.98 1.35 -3.94
C VAL A 280 -23.04 0.16 -3.74
N LEU A 281 -21.76 0.31 -4.09
CA LEU A 281 -20.81 -0.80 -4.12
C LEU A 281 -20.37 -1.27 -2.73
N LEU A 282 -20.27 -0.39 -1.74
CA LEU A 282 -19.91 -0.78 -0.38
C LEU A 282 -20.95 -1.72 0.26
N PRO A 283 -22.26 -1.40 0.26
CA PRO A 283 -23.29 -2.34 0.70
C PRO A 283 -23.33 -3.62 -0.15
N PHE A 284 -23.21 -3.51 -1.47
CA PHE A 284 -23.17 -4.66 -2.37
C PHE A 284 -22.07 -5.65 -1.96
N TRP A 285 -20.82 -5.20 -1.82
CA TRP A 285 -19.71 -6.07 -1.42
C TRP A 285 -19.86 -6.61 0.01
N SER A 286 -20.43 -5.81 0.92
CA SER A 286 -20.76 -6.32 2.27
C SER A 286 -21.74 -7.49 2.20
N CYS A 287 -22.80 -7.38 1.38
CA CYS A 287 -23.76 -8.47 1.18
C CYS A 287 -23.11 -9.68 0.49
N VAL A 288 -22.30 -9.47 -0.56
CA VAL A 288 -21.60 -10.56 -1.26
C VAL A 288 -20.71 -11.34 -0.30
N CYS A 289 -19.88 -10.65 0.50
CA CYS A 289 -18.98 -11.31 1.43
C CYS A 289 -19.73 -12.06 2.54
N VAL A 290 -20.81 -11.49 3.07
CA VAL A 290 -21.69 -12.16 4.07
C VAL A 290 -22.32 -13.42 3.46
N TYR A 291 -22.79 -13.36 2.24
CA TYR A 291 -23.38 -14.48 1.51
C TYR A 291 -22.36 -15.59 1.24
N VAL A 292 -21.18 -15.24 0.73
CA VAL A 292 -20.10 -16.18 0.39
C VAL A 292 -19.64 -17.00 1.61
N TRP A 293 -19.67 -16.41 2.80
CA TRP A 293 -19.27 -17.04 4.04
C TRP A 293 -20.44 -17.65 4.84
N HIS A 294 -21.67 -17.68 4.27
CA HIS A 294 -22.87 -18.18 4.94
C HIS A 294 -23.05 -17.64 6.36
N ILE A 295 -22.80 -16.34 6.56
CA ILE A 295 -22.89 -15.73 7.89
C ILE A 295 -24.33 -15.73 8.38
N ARG A 296 -24.62 -16.52 9.44
CA ARG A 296 -25.95 -16.58 10.07
C ARG A 296 -26.06 -15.71 11.32
N SER A 297 -24.92 -15.41 11.94
CA SER A 297 -24.89 -14.59 13.15
C SER A 297 -25.18 -13.12 12.85
N SER A 298 -26.24 -12.57 13.47
CA SER A 298 -26.65 -11.18 13.26
C SER A 298 -25.55 -10.17 13.61
N TRP A 299 -24.78 -10.41 14.68
CA TRP A 299 -23.69 -9.51 15.05
C TRP A 299 -22.54 -9.52 14.03
N ALA A 300 -22.25 -10.67 13.43
CA ALA A 300 -21.22 -10.79 12.41
C ALA A 300 -21.60 -10.10 11.11
N VAL A 301 -22.91 -10.09 10.75
CA VAL A 301 -23.44 -9.30 9.62
C VAL A 301 -23.33 -7.81 9.89
N LEU A 302 -23.46 -7.37 11.16
CA LEU A 302 -23.38 -5.95 11.50
C LEU A 302 -21.98 -5.36 11.28
N LEU A 303 -20.90 -6.16 11.39
CA LEU A 303 -19.53 -5.67 11.23
C LEU A 303 -19.30 -5.01 9.86
N PRO A 304 -19.45 -5.72 8.71
CA PRO A 304 -19.23 -5.13 7.41
C PRO A 304 -20.35 -4.14 7.01
N THR A 305 -21.59 -4.37 7.43
CA THR A 305 -22.71 -3.49 7.07
C THR A 305 -22.62 -2.15 7.78
N LEU A 306 -22.33 -2.13 9.08
CA LEU A 306 -22.19 -0.89 9.84
C LEU A 306 -20.94 -0.10 9.41
N SER A 307 -19.77 -0.79 9.29
CA SER A 307 -18.55 -0.13 8.83
C SER A 307 -18.70 0.42 7.41
N GLY A 308 -19.32 -0.32 6.50
CA GLY A 308 -19.64 0.15 5.15
C GLY A 308 -20.62 1.35 5.16
N ALA A 309 -21.66 1.31 6.00
CA ALA A 309 -22.59 2.42 6.16
C ALA A 309 -21.89 3.69 6.71
N MET A 310 -20.91 3.54 7.59
CA MET A 310 -20.11 4.67 8.07
C MET A 310 -19.28 5.30 6.95
N VAL A 311 -18.70 4.51 6.05
CA VAL A 311 -18.01 5.04 4.85
C VAL A 311 -19.00 5.78 3.96
N VAL A 312 -20.15 5.18 3.64
CA VAL A 312 -21.21 5.80 2.83
C VAL A 312 -21.65 7.12 3.44
N ALA A 313 -21.91 7.15 4.73
CA ALA A 313 -22.28 8.37 5.43
C ALA A 313 -21.18 9.45 5.34
N ALA A 314 -19.91 9.07 5.45
CA ALA A 314 -18.78 9.99 5.35
C ALA A 314 -18.64 10.57 3.93
N VAL A 315 -18.76 9.75 2.87
CA VAL A 315 -18.60 10.21 1.48
C VAL A 315 -19.78 11.04 0.97
N LEU A 316 -20.98 10.87 1.56
CA LEU A 316 -22.20 11.59 1.11
C LEU A 316 -22.45 12.89 1.88
N ARG A 317 -22.02 13.00 3.16
CA ARG A 317 -22.38 14.14 4.02
C ARG A 317 -21.65 15.42 3.68
N THR A 318 -20.35 15.40 3.67
CA THR A 318 -19.51 16.58 3.50
C THR A 318 -18.42 16.31 2.48
N ARG A 319 -18.07 17.35 1.69
CA ARG A 319 -17.14 17.24 0.56
C ARG A 319 -15.90 18.09 0.85
N THR A 320 -15.21 17.77 1.96
CA THR A 320 -13.94 18.41 2.30
C THR A 320 -12.82 17.37 2.33
N PRO A 321 -11.56 17.75 2.03
CA PRO A 321 -10.44 16.83 2.09
C PRO A 321 -10.31 16.07 3.42
N GLU A 322 -10.64 16.73 4.55
CA GLU A 322 -10.55 16.13 5.88
C GLU A 322 -11.62 15.03 6.09
N THR A 323 -12.85 15.27 5.60
CA THR A 323 -13.92 14.26 5.70
C THR A 323 -13.67 13.09 4.75
N ASP A 324 -13.14 13.35 3.57
CA ASP A 324 -12.76 12.34 2.61
C ASP A 324 -11.54 11.52 3.12
N ALA A 325 -10.60 12.14 3.82
CA ALA A 325 -9.52 11.43 4.51
C ALA A 325 -10.05 10.52 5.64
N ARG A 326 -11.12 10.91 6.34
CA ARG A 326 -11.78 10.04 7.33
C ARG A 326 -12.52 8.89 6.64
N ALA A 327 -13.21 9.16 5.53
CA ALA A 327 -13.86 8.12 4.73
C ALA A 327 -12.86 7.05 4.26
N TRP A 328 -11.67 7.47 3.83
CA TRP A 328 -10.58 6.57 3.49
C TRP A 328 -10.14 5.67 4.67
N LYS A 329 -9.97 6.22 5.86
CA LYS A 329 -9.64 5.42 7.07
C LYS A 329 -10.76 4.45 7.45
N LEU A 330 -12.03 4.88 7.34
CA LEU A 330 -13.20 4.02 7.58
C LEU A 330 -13.29 2.90 6.54
N TRP A 331 -12.91 3.16 5.28
CA TRP A 331 -12.83 2.14 4.25
C TRP A 331 -11.77 1.06 4.61
N CYS A 332 -10.61 1.45 5.12
CA CYS A 332 -9.61 0.49 5.61
C CYS A 332 -10.16 -0.36 6.77
N LEU A 333 -10.94 0.23 7.68
CA LEU A 333 -11.62 -0.52 8.73
C LEU A 333 -12.66 -1.49 8.14
N TRP A 334 -13.44 -1.04 7.17
CA TRP A 334 -14.41 -1.89 6.48
C TRP A 334 -13.74 -3.09 5.80
N THR A 335 -12.61 -2.92 5.12
CA THR A 335 -11.87 -4.05 4.53
C THR A 335 -11.41 -5.04 5.59
N VAL A 336 -10.91 -4.59 6.74
CA VAL A 336 -10.53 -5.46 7.86
C VAL A 336 -11.76 -6.22 8.41
N CYS A 337 -12.93 -5.57 8.48
CA CYS A 337 -14.18 -6.25 8.86
C CYS A 337 -14.55 -7.35 7.85
N LEU A 338 -14.36 -7.13 6.54
CA LEU A 338 -14.55 -8.19 5.53
C LEU A 338 -13.58 -9.34 5.76
N TYR A 339 -12.30 -9.06 6.05
CA TYR A 339 -11.27 -10.08 6.29
C TYR A 339 -11.51 -10.93 7.53
N SER A 340 -12.32 -10.46 8.47
CA SER A 340 -12.69 -11.22 9.68
C SER A 340 -13.87 -12.19 9.46
N LEU A 341 -14.62 -12.08 8.36
CA LEU A 341 -15.79 -12.92 8.09
C LEU A 341 -15.46 -14.42 8.03
N PRO A 342 -14.33 -14.86 7.47
CA PRO A 342 -13.93 -16.26 7.47
C PRO A 342 -13.90 -16.91 8.86
N LEU A 343 -13.53 -16.15 9.92
CA LEU A 343 -13.45 -16.65 11.30
C LEU A 343 -14.81 -16.99 11.92
N VAL A 344 -15.88 -16.45 11.40
CA VAL A 344 -17.24 -16.52 11.98
C VAL A 344 -18.26 -17.11 11.01
N GLY A 345 -17.81 -17.47 9.79
CA GLY A 345 -18.64 -18.08 8.76
C GLY A 345 -18.89 -19.56 9.02
N ASP A 346 -20.09 -20.06 8.66
CA ASP A 346 -20.46 -21.47 8.76
C ASP A 346 -19.87 -22.33 7.61
N GLY A 347 -19.21 -21.71 6.63
CA GLY A 347 -18.59 -22.37 5.48
C GLY A 347 -18.44 -21.42 4.29
N PHE A 348 -17.69 -21.83 3.29
CA PHE A 348 -17.44 -21.08 2.06
C PHE A 348 -18.28 -21.65 0.91
N VAL A 349 -18.95 -20.81 0.13
CA VAL A 349 -19.66 -21.22 -1.10
C VAL A 349 -18.62 -21.61 -2.13
N SER A 350 -18.25 -22.91 -2.19
CA SER A 350 -17.33 -23.38 -3.20
C SER A 350 -17.97 -23.35 -4.59
N LEU A 351 -17.38 -22.59 -5.49
CA LEU A 351 -17.81 -22.54 -6.88
C LEU A 351 -17.48 -23.86 -7.63
N ALA A 352 -16.63 -24.71 -7.05
CA ALA A 352 -16.22 -25.98 -7.66
C ALA A 352 -17.26 -27.11 -7.51
N SER A 353 -18.21 -27.01 -6.58
CA SER A 353 -19.20 -28.07 -6.32
C SER A 353 -20.43 -28.02 -7.23
N GLN A 354 -20.58 -27.07 -8.14
CA GLN A 354 -21.74 -26.95 -9.03
C GLN A 354 -21.57 -27.64 -10.40
N HIS A 355 -20.48 -28.35 -10.64
CA HIS A 355 -20.23 -29.05 -11.92
C HIS A 355 -20.26 -30.58 -11.84
N VAL A 356 -20.78 -31.17 -10.76
CA VAL A 356 -20.97 -32.62 -10.61
C VAL A 356 -22.40 -32.89 -10.16
N GLU A 357 -23.39 -32.61 -11.01
CA GLU A 357 -24.70 -33.24 -11.06
C GLU A 357 -25.10 -33.45 -12.53
#